data_8433db8db904d2c3a9b5ca3a9dd2cf81
#
_entry.id   8433db8db904d2c3a9b5ca3a9dd2cf81
#
_cell.length_a   1.000
_cell.length_b   1.000
_cell.length_c   1.000
_cell.angle_alpha   90.00
_cell.angle_beta   90.00
_cell.angle_gamma   90.00
#
_symmetry.space_group_name_H-M   'P 1'
#
loop_
_entity.id
_entity.type
_entity.pdbx_description
1 polymer ?
#
loop_
_entity_poly.entity_id
_entity_poly.type
_entity_poly.pdbx_seq_one_letter_code
_entity_poly.pdbx_strand_id
1 'polypeptide(L)'
;MKKKVMVVDDSRMMDLQIRKLLEGSEYEVAAYCENGEEAIARYDEVQPDVVTMDIIMPGIDGLETAQVLMYEHDEARIVMVSSLGGDDVLQELYGIGAQAVLFKPLTREGLLNALKKARA
;
A
#
# COMPACT_ATOMS: atom_id res chain seq x y z
N MET A 1 21.09 -0.43 -0.45
CA MET A 1 19.95 -0.65 0.47
C MET A 1 18.67 -0.74 -0.30
N LYS A 2 17.85 -1.69 0.07
CA LYS A 2 16.54 -1.85 -0.57
C LYS A 2 15.54 -0.83 -0.03
N LYS A 3 14.56 -0.50 -0.84
CA LYS A 3 13.48 0.37 -0.45
C LYS A 3 12.43 -0.40 0.33
N LYS A 4 11.93 0.21 1.38
CA LYS A 4 11.04 -0.45 2.34
C LYS A 4 9.59 -0.30 1.94
N VAL A 5 8.90 -1.43 1.84
CA VAL A 5 7.45 -1.48 1.60
C VAL A 5 6.76 -1.93 2.87
N MET A 6 5.73 -1.20 3.31
CA MET A 6 4.85 -1.66 4.37
C MET A 6 3.56 -2.16 3.74
N VAL A 7 3.24 -3.43 3.97
CA VAL A 7 2.05 -4.06 3.42
C VAL A 7 0.93 -3.97 4.46
N VAL A 8 -0.21 -3.39 4.09
CA VAL A 8 -1.38 -3.29 4.96
C VAL A 8 -2.53 -4.00 4.27
N ASP A 9 -2.91 -5.16 4.81
CA ASP A 9 -3.92 -6.04 4.23
C ASP A 9 -4.33 -7.04 5.31
N ASP A 10 -5.62 -7.35 5.42
CA ASP A 10 -6.08 -8.32 6.39
C ASP A 10 -5.79 -9.77 5.95
N SER A 11 -5.30 -9.96 4.74
CA SER A 11 -4.93 -11.28 4.20
C SER A 11 -3.42 -11.47 4.25
N ARG A 12 -2.97 -12.40 5.10
CA ARG A 12 -1.56 -12.79 5.15
C ARG A 12 -1.08 -13.32 3.79
N MET A 13 -1.97 -13.95 3.04
CA MET A 13 -1.64 -14.45 1.71
C MET A 13 -1.21 -13.34 0.77
N MET A 14 -1.82 -12.17 0.87
CA MET A 14 -1.44 -11.02 0.05
C MET A 14 -0.04 -10.54 0.42
N ASP A 15 0.30 -10.49 1.70
CA ASP A 15 1.64 -10.14 2.14
C ASP A 15 2.67 -11.11 1.56
N LEU A 16 2.40 -12.41 1.65
CA LEU A 16 3.30 -13.43 1.11
C LEU A 16 3.45 -13.30 -0.41
N GLN A 17 2.35 -13.02 -1.11
CA GLN A 17 2.38 -12.81 -2.55
C GLN A 17 3.23 -11.61 -2.93
N ILE A 18 3.06 -10.49 -2.22
CA ILE A 18 3.85 -9.27 -2.50
C ILE A 18 5.33 -9.53 -2.25
N ARG A 19 5.68 -10.21 -1.15
CA ARG A 19 7.07 -10.56 -0.87
C ARG A 19 7.67 -11.37 -2.01
N LYS A 20 6.93 -12.34 -2.51
CA LYS A 20 7.39 -13.18 -3.62
C LYS A 20 7.56 -12.38 -4.90
N LEU A 21 6.59 -11.53 -5.22
CA LEU A 21 6.64 -10.69 -6.42
C LEU A 21 7.82 -9.72 -6.39
N LEU A 22 8.28 -9.32 -5.21
CA LEU A 22 9.37 -8.35 -5.06
C LEU A 22 10.75 -9.00 -4.97
N GLU A 23 10.85 -10.33 -4.94
CA GLU A 23 12.14 -11.03 -4.88
C GLU A 23 13.05 -10.58 -6.02
N GLY A 24 14.29 -10.25 -5.68
CA GLY A 24 15.30 -9.82 -6.68
C GLY A 24 15.14 -8.40 -7.15
N SER A 25 14.15 -7.65 -6.65
CA SER A 25 13.95 -6.25 -7.01
C SER A 25 14.68 -5.32 -6.03
N GLU A 26 14.57 -4.02 -6.26
CA GLU A 26 15.11 -3.00 -5.35
C GLU A 26 14.25 -2.76 -4.12
N TYR A 27 13.13 -3.49 -3.99
CA TYR A 27 12.17 -3.34 -2.88
C TYR A 27 12.19 -4.56 -1.99
N GLU A 28 11.87 -4.33 -0.70
CA GLU A 28 11.63 -5.40 0.24
C GLU A 28 10.48 -5.04 1.17
N VAL A 29 9.75 -6.04 1.64
CA VAL A 29 8.70 -5.80 2.63
C VAL A 29 9.35 -5.68 4.00
N ALA A 30 9.28 -4.48 4.57
CA ALA A 30 9.86 -4.19 5.89
C ALA A 30 8.89 -4.51 7.02
N ALA A 31 7.58 -4.48 6.76
CA ALA A 31 6.56 -4.75 7.77
C ALA A 31 5.26 -5.17 7.12
N TYR A 32 4.51 -5.99 7.84
CA TYR A 32 3.16 -6.39 7.47
C TYR A 32 2.22 -5.99 8.60
N CYS A 33 1.14 -5.29 8.25
CA CYS A 33 0.10 -4.87 9.19
C CYS A 33 -1.23 -5.45 8.74
N GLU A 34 -1.99 -6.04 9.67
CA GLU A 34 -3.25 -6.72 9.36
C GLU A 34 -4.44 -5.77 9.26
N ASN A 35 -4.29 -4.55 9.76
CA ASN A 35 -5.39 -3.58 9.78
C ASN A 35 -4.83 -2.16 9.77
N GLY A 36 -5.74 -1.19 9.62
CA GLY A 36 -5.35 0.21 9.52
C GLY A 36 -4.78 0.77 10.82
N GLU A 37 -5.36 0.37 11.95
CA GLU A 37 -4.90 0.84 13.25
C GLU A 37 -3.45 0.45 13.50
N GLU A 38 -3.09 -0.77 13.14
CA GLU A 38 -1.72 -1.27 13.26
C GLU A 38 -0.79 -0.47 12.35
N ALA A 39 -1.21 -0.18 11.13
CA ALA A 39 -0.41 0.60 10.19
C ALA A 39 -0.12 2.01 10.71
N ILE A 40 -1.13 2.66 11.27
CA ILE A 40 -0.98 4.00 11.85
C ILE A 40 -0.01 3.95 13.03
N ALA A 41 -0.15 2.95 13.90
CA ALA A 41 0.70 2.83 15.09
C ALA A 41 2.16 2.55 14.76
N ARG A 42 2.41 1.82 13.65
CA ARG A 42 3.76 1.35 13.32
C ARG A 42 4.48 2.20 12.27
N TYR A 43 3.81 3.16 11.66
CA TYR A 43 4.40 3.92 10.56
C TYR A 43 5.73 4.60 10.96
N ASP A 44 5.76 5.29 12.10
CA ASP A 44 6.96 5.99 12.56
C ASP A 44 8.13 5.04 12.83
N GLU A 45 7.83 3.89 13.41
CA GLU A 45 8.83 2.86 13.71
C GLU A 45 9.43 2.27 12.44
N VAL A 46 8.58 1.98 11.46
CA VAL A 46 8.99 1.33 10.22
C VAL A 46 9.62 2.32 9.25
N GLN A 47 9.09 3.51 9.16
CA GLN A 47 9.51 4.54 8.20
C GLN A 47 9.59 3.98 6.78
N PRO A 48 8.47 3.47 6.25
CA PRO A 48 8.47 2.87 4.92
C PRO A 48 8.67 3.91 3.83
N ASP A 49 9.29 3.49 2.74
CA ASP A 49 9.39 4.33 1.54
C ASP A 49 8.05 4.38 0.80
N VAL A 50 7.27 3.32 0.91
CA VAL A 50 5.96 3.21 0.27
C VAL A 50 5.09 2.23 1.05
N VAL A 51 3.79 2.48 1.04
CA VAL A 51 2.79 1.61 1.70
C VAL A 51 1.86 1.05 0.62
N THR A 52 1.63 -0.26 0.65
CA THR A 52 0.53 -0.85 -0.12
C THR A 52 -0.65 -1.02 0.82
N MET A 53 -1.81 -0.51 0.43
CA MET A 53 -2.98 -0.42 1.30
C MET A 53 -4.19 -1.07 0.66
N ASP A 54 -4.66 -2.16 1.25
CA ASP A 54 -5.93 -2.76 0.86
C ASP A 54 -7.09 -1.84 1.29
N ILE A 55 -8.15 -1.81 0.50
CA ILE A 55 -9.28 -0.92 0.78
C ILE A 55 -10.20 -1.52 1.84
N ILE A 56 -10.56 -2.80 1.67
CA ILE A 56 -11.54 -3.45 2.53
C ILE A 56 -10.84 -4.23 3.64
N MET A 57 -10.93 -3.71 4.87
CA MET A 57 -10.33 -4.32 6.05
C MET A 57 -11.26 -4.16 7.23
N PRO A 58 -11.18 -5.06 8.23
CA PRO A 58 -11.95 -4.87 9.48
C PRO A 58 -11.43 -3.65 10.25
N GLY A 59 -12.31 -3.00 10.98
CA GLY A 59 -12.00 -1.77 11.68
C GLY A 59 -12.06 -0.58 10.74
N ILE A 60 -11.09 0.31 10.78
CA ILE A 60 -11.03 1.40 9.82
C ILE A 60 -10.62 0.83 8.46
N ASP A 61 -11.25 1.29 7.39
CA ASP A 61 -10.94 0.80 6.06
C ASP A 61 -9.66 1.43 5.50
N GLY A 62 -9.25 0.96 4.32
CA GLY A 62 -8.01 1.43 3.71
C GLY A 62 -8.05 2.88 3.28
N LEU A 63 -9.21 3.39 2.86
CA LEU A 63 -9.36 4.79 2.47
C LEU A 63 -9.11 5.70 3.67
N GLU A 64 -9.76 5.42 4.79
CA GLU A 64 -9.60 6.21 6.00
C GLU A 64 -8.19 6.11 6.54
N THR A 65 -7.62 4.90 6.54
CA THR A 65 -6.23 4.69 6.98
C THR A 65 -5.26 5.51 6.15
N ALA A 66 -5.40 5.47 4.82
CA ALA A 66 -4.53 6.22 3.92
C ALA A 66 -4.63 7.71 4.17
N GLN A 67 -5.84 8.22 4.39
CA GLN A 67 -6.04 9.64 4.69
C GLN A 67 -5.35 10.05 5.99
N VAL A 68 -5.46 9.22 7.03
CA VAL A 68 -4.79 9.48 8.31
C VAL A 68 -3.28 9.50 8.13
N LEU A 69 -2.72 8.51 7.43
CA LEU A 69 -1.28 8.45 7.20
C LEU A 69 -0.77 9.66 6.43
N MET A 70 -1.47 10.06 5.37
CA MET A 70 -1.07 11.22 4.59
C MET A 70 -1.24 12.53 5.32
N TYR A 71 -2.22 12.61 6.23
CA TYR A 71 -2.41 13.79 7.09
C TYR A 71 -1.29 13.92 8.12
N GLU A 72 -0.91 12.79 8.73
CA GLU A 72 0.10 12.79 9.79
C GLU A 72 1.54 12.82 9.26
N HIS A 73 1.75 12.37 8.01
CA HIS A 73 3.07 12.20 7.43
C HIS A 73 3.09 12.77 6.00
N ASP A 74 3.69 13.94 5.83
CA ASP A 74 3.77 14.59 4.51
C ASP A 74 4.50 13.74 3.48
N GLU A 75 5.43 12.91 3.93
CA GLU A 75 6.23 12.04 3.06
C GLU A 75 5.55 10.73 2.71
N ALA A 76 4.37 10.45 3.27
CA ALA A 76 3.70 9.16 3.05
C ALA A 76 3.35 8.96 1.59
N ARG A 77 3.73 7.81 1.06
CA ARG A 77 3.45 7.37 -0.31
C ARG A 77 2.59 6.13 -0.25
N ILE A 78 1.40 6.21 -0.82
CA ILE A 78 0.40 5.14 -0.69
C ILE A 78 0.04 4.60 -2.07
N VAL A 79 0.18 3.29 -2.22
CA VAL A 79 -0.34 2.55 -3.37
C VAL A 79 -1.60 1.83 -2.87
N MET A 80 -2.76 2.22 -3.38
CA MET A 80 -4.01 1.55 -3.01
C MET A 80 -4.13 0.26 -3.80
N VAL A 81 -4.61 -0.79 -3.15
CA VAL A 81 -4.82 -2.10 -3.77
C VAL A 81 -6.29 -2.46 -3.64
N SER A 82 -6.95 -2.72 -4.77
CA SER A 82 -8.38 -2.92 -4.79
C SER A 82 -8.75 -4.19 -5.55
N SER A 83 -9.76 -4.91 -5.05
CA SER A 83 -10.42 -5.99 -5.80
C SER A 83 -11.58 -5.48 -6.64
N LEU A 84 -11.95 -4.21 -6.46
CA LEU A 84 -13.03 -3.56 -7.21
C LEU A 84 -12.42 -2.62 -8.23
N GLY A 85 -12.81 -2.77 -9.51
CA GLY A 85 -12.33 -1.91 -10.60
C GLY A 85 -13.37 -0.89 -10.99
N GLY A 86 -13.00 -0.04 -11.96
CA GLY A 86 -13.87 0.96 -12.54
C GLY A 86 -13.38 2.38 -12.35
N ASP A 87 -13.84 3.27 -13.20
CA ASP A 87 -13.38 4.67 -13.20
C ASP A 87 -13.77 5.41 -11.93
N ASP A 88 -14.96 5.11 -11.37
CA ASP A 88 -15.43 5.75 -10.14
C ASP A 88 -14.49 5.43 -8.97
N VAL A 89 -14.05 4.18 -8.86
CA VAL A 89 -13.13 3.75 -7.81
C VAL A 89 -11.78 4.44 -8.00
N LEU A 90 -11.27 4.47 -9.23
CA LEU A 90 -10.01 5.15 -9.53
C LEU A 90 -10.05 6.63 -9.14
N GLN A 91 -11.12 7.32 -9.51
CA GLN A 91 -11.26 8.74 -9.21
C GLN A 91 -11.28 8.98 -7.71
N GLU A 92 -11.98 8.16 -6.96
CA GLU A 92 -12.05 8.26 -5.52
C GLU A 92 -10.67 8.06 -4.88
N LEU A 93 -9.94 7.03 -5.31
CA LEU A 93 -8.63 6.71 -4.73
C LEU A 93 -7.59 7.78 -5.04
N TYR A 94 -7.54 8.25 -6.27
CA TYR A 94 -6.65 9.38 -6.60
C TYR A 94 -7.12 10.67 -5.95
N GLY A 95 -8.42 10.83 -5.77
CA GLY A 95 -8.99 12.02 -5.13
C GLY A 95 -8.56 12.21 -3.69
N ILE A 96 -8.27 11.13 -2.96
CA ILE A 96 -7.76 11.22 -1.59
C ILE A 96 -6.26 11.44 -1.52
N GLY A 97 -5.57 11.42 -2.67
CA GLY A 97 -4.12 11.69 -2.71
C GLY A 97 -3.25 10.46 -2.90
N ALA A 98 -3.83 9.28 -3.19
CA ALA A 98 -3.03 8.09 -3.45
C ALA A 98 -2.12 8.32 -4.66
N GLN A 99 -0.87 7.89 -4.57
CA GLN A 99 0.12 8.08 -5.63
C GLN A 99 -0.04 7.05 -6.75
N ALA A 100 -0.58 5.88 -6.45
CA ALA A 100 -0.85 4.85 -7.45
C ALA A 100 -1.97 3.94 -6.97
N VAL A 101 -2.59 3.24 -7.93
CA VAL A 101 -3.67 2.29 -7.66
C VAL A 101 -3.39 1.01 -8.42
N LEU A 102 -3.53 -0.12 -7.72
CA LEU A 102 -3.43 -1.46 -8.32
C LEU A 102 -4.73 -2.21 -8.13
N PHE A 103 -5.06 -3.06 -9.11
CA PHE A 103 -6.20 -3.96 -9.02
C PHE A 103 -5.71 -5.40 -8.87
N LYS A 104 -6.40 -6.17 -8.04
CA LYS A 104 -6.12 -7.59 -7.89
C LYS A 104 -6.67 -8.36 -9.10
N PRO A 105 -6.01 -9.39 -9.58
CA PRO A 105 -4.78 -9.99 -9.06
C PRO A 105 -3.53 -9.18 -9.43
N LEU A 106 -2.53 -9.18 -8.53
CA LEU A 106 -1.30 -8.43 -8.76
C LEU A 106 -0.35 -9.20 -9.68
N THR A 107 0.38 -8.46 -10.51
CA THR A 107 1.50 -8.99 -11.29
C THR A 107 2.79 -8.32 -10.85
N ARG A 108 3.93 -8.96 -11.10
CA ARG A 108 5.21 -8.35 -10.76
C ARG A 108 5.42 -7.03 -11.48
N GLU A 109 5.15 -7.00 -12.78
CA GLU A 109 5.33 -5.78 -13.57
C GLU A 109 4.44 -4.65 -13.06
N GLY A 110 3.15 -4.94 -12.83
CA GLY A 110 2.20 -3.95 -12.33
C GLY A 110 2.59 -3.41 -10.98
N LEU A 111 3.00 -4.30 -10.07
CA LEU A 111 3.42 -3.91 -8.73
C LEU A 111 4.68 -3.03 -8.78
N LEU A 112 5.70 -3.44 -9.52
CA LEU A 112 6.94 -2.66 -9.63
C LEU A 112 6.69 -1.29 -10.25
N ASN A 113 5.84 -1.22 -11.27
CA ASN A 113 5.51 0.06 -11.90
C ASN A 113 4.77 0.99 -10.93
N ALA A 114 3.84 0.45 -10.15
CA ALA A 114 3.11 1.24 -9.16
C ALA A 114 4.02 1.77 -8.05
N LEU A 115 4.94 0.93 -7.57
CA LEU A 115 5.88 1.34 -6.53
C LEU A 115 6.81 2.44 -7.04
N LYS A 116 7.28 2.34 -8.28
CA LYS A 116 8.12 3.38 -8.89
C LYS A 116 7.35 4.69 -9.04
N LYS A 117 6.11 4.61 -9.50
CA LYS A 117 5.24 5.78 -9.63
C LYS A 117 5.01 6.46 -8.29
N ALA A 118 4.79 5.68 -7.25
CA ALA A 118 4.54 6.22 -5.91
C ALA A 118 5.76 6.95 -5.33
N ARG A 119 6.95 6.58 -5.76
CA ARG A 119 8.19 7.20 -5.29
C ARG A 119 8.54 8.50 -6.00
N ALA A 120 7.97 8.66 -7.18
CA ALA A 120 8.20 9.89 -7.91
C ALA A 120 7.57 11.07 -7.22
#